data_ea864c2a9fbb055ae43157fc48ec14c7
#
_entry.id   ea864c2a9fbb055ae43157fc48ec14c7
#
_cell.length_a   1.000
_cell.length_b   1.000
_cell.length_c   1.000
_cell.angle_alpha   90.00
_cell.angle_beta   90.00
_cell.angle_gamma   90.00
#
_symmetry.space_group_name_H-M   'P 1'
#
loop_
_entity.id
_entity.type
_entity.pdbx_description
1 polymer ?
#
loop_
_entity_poly.entity_id
_entity_poly.type
_entity_poly.pdbx_seq_one_letter_code
_entity_poly.pdbx_strand_id
1 'polypeptide(L)'
;AFKMIYKFENIAYKTDINDVSFPFRTKFGYHILKVNDKRISLGEINVGHIMIYKNKKDSNKKINNILDSINSGTSFEYLAKKYSEDKNSSFKGGRLNPFSSGQINSIPFEKAAFDLKNKGDYSKPIETKYGWHIIKLYSKNDTKSYDDIKYELLNKLKKSSRFNFISDSFYYSLLKKYNLDYDNKALTYFNSIIDTSFFEKNWKIPEDLDEEKSLVTIINKTFSYLDFATYLEESQSKNSNKMSDDFIKDKYKSFLNSEMLEVYKNNLENDNAEYRGVLKEYREGLLLFNLMQDKIWTYNESDSLKLKEFYTANKSEYNSFEEDRGKIIGDFQDNLERNWIKELKTKYSVNINNKSVRRLKKILQND
;
A
#
# COMPACT_ATOMS: atom_id res chain seq x y z
N ALA A 1 7.02 11.78 8.67
CA ALA A 1 7.75 10.98 7.67
C ALA A 1 7.11 11.13 6.28
N PHE A 2 7.84 10.73 5.24
CA PHE A 2 7.45 10.83 3.81
C PHE A 2 7.30 12.28 3.28
N LYS A 3 7.87 13.26 3.95
CA LYS A 3 7.92 14.67 3.49
C LYS A 3 9.21 14.98 2.73
N MET A 4 10.30 14.34 3.11
CA MET A 4 11.63 14.47 2.50
C MET A 4 12.09 13.12 1.95
N ILE A 5 13.16 13.11 1.15
CA ILE A 5 13.79 11.86 0.72
C ILE A 5 14.28 11.06 1.93
N TYR A 6 14.18 9.75 1.83
CA TYR A 6 14.42 8.83 2.95
C TYR A 6 15.77 9.07 3.65
N LYS A 7 16.86 9.23 2.87
CA LYS A 7 18.19 9.43 3.44
C LYS A 7 18.27 10.69 4.31
N PHE A 8 17.62 11.78 3.87
CA PHE A 8 17.56 13.04 4.64
C PHE A 8 16.74 12.84 5.92
N GLU A 9 15.54 12.27 5.82
CA GLU A 9 14.70 12.00 7.00
C GLU A 9 15.38 11.08 8.00
N ASN A 10 16.02 10.00 7.53
CA ASN A 10 16.68 9.04 8.40
C ASN A 10 17.82 9.69 9.21
N ILE A 11 18.60 10.57 8.59
CA ILE A 11 19.65 11.30 9.28
C ILE A 11 19.06 12.32 10.25
N ALA A 12 18.02 13.05 9.85
CA ALA A 12 17.35 14.00 10.73
C ALA A 12 16.77 13.33 11.99
N TYR A 13 16.18 12.13 11.86
CA TYR A 13 15.65 11.39 13.01
C TYR A 13 16.72 10.76 13.91
N LYS A 14 17.95 10.54 13.38
CA LYS A 14 19.08 9.97 14.14
C LYS A 14 20.00 11.01 14.77
N THR A 15 19.91 12.25 14.33
CA THR A 15 20.72 13.35 14.88
C THR A 15 20.03 13.87 16.14
N ASP A 16 20.79 14.06 17.21
CA ASP A 16 20.27 14.57 18.48
C ASP A 16 19.96 16.08 18.41
N ILE A 17 19.16 16.55 19.37
CA ILE A 17 18.79 17.97 19.45
C ILE A 17 20.05 18.80 19.72
N ASN A 18 20.19 19.88 18.95
CA ASN A 18 21.33 20.79 18.89
C ASN A 18 22.57 20.27 18.19
N ASP A 19 22.59 18.99 17.80
CA ASP A 19 23.70 18.42 17.05
C ASP A 19 23.62 18.72 15.54
N VAL A 20 24.78 18.63 14.90
CA VAL A 20 24.95 18.74 13.44
C VAL A 20 25.34 17.39 12.88
N SER A 21 24.65 16.97 11.83
CA SER A 21 24.95 15.69 11.17
C SER A 21 26.30 15.70 10.47
N PHE A 22 26.89 14.52 10.26
CA PHE A 22 27.95 14.38 9.26
C PHE A 22 27.44 14.75 7.86
N PRO A 23 28.32 15.19 6.95
CA PRO A 23 27.95 15.44 5.56
C PRO A 23 27.41 14.17 4.90
N PHE A 24 26.32 14.30 4.14
CA PHE A 24 25.74 13.19 3.39
C PHE A 24 25.26 13.62 2.00
N ARG A 25 25.30 12.70 1.05
CA ARG A 25 24.91 12.96 -0.35
C ARG A 25 23.51 12.41 -0.62
N THR A 26 22.71 13.18 -1.35
CA THR A 26 21.46 12.76 -1.97
C THR A 26 21.51 13.04 -3.47
N LYS A 27 20.45 12.73 -4.21
CA LYS A 27 20.32 13.10 -5.62
C LYS A 27 20.30 14.63 -5.87
N PHE A 28 20.10 15.42 -4.84
CA PHE A 28 20.10 16.89 -4.91
C PHE A 28 21.44 17.52 -4.52
N GLY A 29 22.43 16.74 -4.09
CA GLY A 29 23.74 17.22 -3.69
C GLY A 29 24.16 16.79 -2.29
N TYR A 30 25.16 17.47 -1.73
CA TYR A 30 25.66 17.26 -0.38
C TYR A 30 24.88 18.10 0.62
N HIS A 31 24.61 17.53 1.77
CA HIS A 31 23.84 18.14 2.85
C HIS A 31 24.56 17.99 4.19
N ILE A 32 24.38 18.96 5.06
CA ILE A 32 24.53 18.88 6.50
C ILE A 32 23.23 19.40 7.10
N LEU A 33 22.81 18.89 8.26
CA LEU A 33 21.64 19.39 8.95
C LEU A 33 21.91 19.55 10.45
N LYS A 34 21.19 20.47 11.08
CA LYS A 34 21.14 20.63 12.53
C LYS A 34 19.71 20.43 13.00
N VAL A 35 19.53 19.63 14.04
CA VAL A 35 18.22 19.42 14.69
C VAL A 35 18.06 20.44 15.80
N ASN A 36 17.16 21.40 15.61
CA ASN A 36 16.92 22.46 16.59
C ASN A 36 15.88 22.08 17.63
N ASP A 37 14.91 21.21 17.28
CA ASP A 37 13.81 20.82 18.15
C ASP A 37 13.22 19.49 17.71
N LYS A 38 12.63 18.76 18.69
CA LYS A 38 11.89 17.51 18.49
C LYS A 38 10.66 17.51 19.37
N ARG A 39 9.50 17.37 18.77
CA ARG A 39 8.22 17.39 19.48
C ARG A 39 7.26 16.32 18.98
N ILE A 40 6.32 15.95 19.82
CA ILE A 40 5.24 15.02 19.46
C ILE A 40 4.29 15.73 18.49
N SER A 41 3.83 15.03 17.47
CA SER A 41 2.82 15.55 16.55
C SER A 41 1.48 15.70 17.30
N LEU A 42 0.85 16.86 17.13
CA LEU A 42 -0.46 17.18 17.73
C LEU A 42 -1.63 16.85 16.79
N GLY A 43 -1.38 16.05 15.73
CA GLY A 43 -2.39 15.73 14.73
C GLY A 43 -2.53 16.80 13.67
N GLU A 44 -3.71 16.89 13.07
CA GLU A 44 -4.08 17.84 12.02
C GLU A 44 -5.21 18.75 12.52
N ILE A 45 -5.10 20.05 12.20
CA ILE A 45 -6.09 21.06 12.60
C ILE A 45 -6.58 21.84 11.40
N ASN A 46 -7.87 22.16 11.39
CA ASN A 46 -8.50 23.06 10.42
C ASN A 46 -8.98 24.29 11.16
N VAL A 47 -8.40 25.42 10.83
CA VAL A 47 -8.71 26.72 11.46
C VAL A 47 -8.96 27.80 10.42
N GLY A 48 -9.58 28.87 10.87
CA GLY A 48 -9.58 30.15 10.18
C GLY A 48 -8.85 31.19 11.01
N HIS A 49 -8.43 32.28 10.37
CA HIS A 49 -7.86 33.42 11.08
C HIS A 49 -8.35 34.76 10.54
N ILE A 50 -8.34 35.76 11.42
CA ILE A 50 -8.44 37.17 11.07
C ILE A 50 -7.07 37.77 11.37
N MET A 51 -6.44 38.44 10.40
CA MET A 51 -5.12 39.04 10.55
C MET A 51 -5.17 40.55 10.33
N ILE A 52 -4.50 41.30 11.20
CA ILE A 52 -4.24 42.74 11.05
C ILE A 52 -2.73 42.95 11.07
N TYR A 53 -2.18 43.61 10.05
CA TYR A 53 -0.74 43.87 9.97
C TYR A 53 -0.23 44.70 11.15
N LYS A 54 0.95 44.33 11.68
CA LYS A 54 1.57 44.98 12.83
C LYS A 54 2.01 46.44 12.56
N ASN A 55 2.38 46.78 11.34
CA ASN A 55 2.94 48.05 10.96
C ASN A 55 1.90 49.18 10.82
N LYS A 56 0.62 48.91 11.12
CA LYS A 56 -0.42 49.92 11.06
C LYS A 56 -0.68 50.52 12.45
N LYS A 57 -0.98 51.84 12.46
CA LYS A 57 -1.39 52.56 13.68
C LYS A 57 -2.61 51.87 14.28
N ASP A 58 -2.62 51.68 15.59
CA ASP A 58 -3.74 51.11 16.36
C ASP A 58 -4.11 49.66 15.97
N SER A 59 -3.22 48.88 15.35
CA SER A 59 -3.49 47.48 14.94
C SER A 59 -3.96 46.58 16.10
N ASN A 60 -3.36 46.76 17.29
CA ASN A 60 -3.78 46.02 18.51
C ASN A 60 -5.22 46.42 18.89
N LYS A 61 -5.56 47.72 18.90
CA LYS A 61 -6.91 48.21 19.20
C LYS A 61 -7.92 47.67 18.19
N LYS A 62 -7.56 47.65 16.91
CA LYS A 62 -8.42 47.14 15.83
C LYS A 62 -8.72 45.65 15.99
N ILE A 63 -7.74 44.80 16.32
CA ILE A 63 -7.97 43.36 16.48
C ILE A 63 -8.79 43.07 17.73
N ASN A 64 -8.65 43.86 18.83
CA ASN A 64 -9.45 43.73 20.02
C ASN A 64 -10.93 44.13 19.76
N ASN A 65 -11.19 45.22 19.02
CA ASN A 65 -12.53 45.59 18.61
C ASN A 65 -13.21 44.50 17.75
N ILE A 66 -12.43 43.79 16.93
CA ILE A 66 -12.95 42.65 16.18
C ILE A 66 -13.31 41.49 17.13
N LEU A 67 -12.47 41.21 18.14
CA LEU A 67 -12.77 40.22 19.16
C LEU A 67 -14.06 40.57 19.90
N ASP A 68 -14.24 41.83 20.31
CA ASP A 68 -15.45 42.29 20.98
C ASP A 68 -16.71 42.13 20.11
N SER A 69 -16.57 42.34 18.79
CA SER A 69 -17.64 42.09 17.84
C SER A 69 -17.99 40.58 17.72
N ILE A 70 -16.97 39.70 17.78
CA ILE A 70 -17.19 38.24 17.81
C ILE A 70 -17.96 37.88 19.10
N ASN A 71 -17.51 38.40 20.26
CA ASN A 71 -18.11 38.15 21.57
C ASN A 71 -19.58 38.63 21.63
N SER A 72 -19.89 39.69 20.87
CA SER A 72 -21.26 40.25 20.74
C SER A 72 -22.12 39.48 19.70
N GLY A 73 -21.64 38.33 19.16
CA GLY A 73 -22.40 37.45 18.28
C GLY A 73 -22.23 37.74 16.79
N THR A 74 -21.34 38.64 16.37
CA THR A 74 -21.06 38.84 14.94
C THR A 74 -20.26 37.66 14.37
N SER A 75 -20.66 37.17 13.20
CA SER A 75 -20.00 36.01 12.56
C SER A 75 -18.52 36.27 12.33
N PHE A 76 -17.70 35.34 12.77
CA PHE A 76 -16.25 35.34 12.52
C PHE A 76 -15.94 35.45 11.02
N GLU A 77 -16.63 34.67 10.20
CA GLU A 77 -16.46 34.61 8.76
C GLU A 77 -16.81 35.95 8.08
N TYR A 78 -17.82 36.64 8.57
CA TYR A 78 -18.18 37.98 8.10
C TYR A 78 -17.08 38.98 8.45
N LEU A 79 -16.60 38.96 9.70
CA LEU A 79 -15.55 39.88 10.15
C LEU A 79 -14.22 39.57 9.43
N ALA A 80 -13.92 38.30 9.16
CA ALA A 80 -12.75 37.90 8.37
C ALA A 80 -12.80 38.49 6.94
N LYS A 81 -13.94 38.39 6.27
CA LYS A 81 -14.13 39.00 4.94
C LYS A 81 -14.02 40.51 4.96
N LYS A 82 -14.52 41.14 6.00
CA LYS A 82 -14.58 42.60 6.09
C LYS A 82 -13.27 43.25 6.54
N TYR A 83 -12.57 42.62 7.48
CA TYR A 83 -11.46 43.26 8.19
C TYR A 83 -10.12 42.55 8.08
N SER A 84 -10.09 41.25 7.71
CA SER A 84 -8.83 40.53 7.63
C SER A 84 -7.97 41.07 6.47
N GLU A 85 -6.71 41.34 6.78
CA GLU A 85 -5.72 41.83 5.84
C GLU A 85 -4.93 40.69 5.18
N ASP A 86 -5.17 39.44 5.57
CA ASP A 86 -4.68 38.27 4.81
C ASP A 86 -5.56 38.01 3.59
N LYS A 87 -5.09 38.48 2.44
CA LYS A 87 -5.80 38.34 1.16
C LYS A 87 -5.99 36.91 0.69
N ASN A 88 -5.16 35.97 1.20
CA ASN A 88 -5.22 34.57 0.78
C ASN A 88 -6.39 33.81 1.43
N SER A 89 -6.86 34.27 2.60
CA SER A 89 -7.91 33.61 3.36
C SER A 89 -9.15 34.47 3.59
N SER A 90 -9.04 35.81 3.60
CA SER A 90 -10.14 36.72 3.92
C SER A 90 -11.40 36.47 3.08
N PHE A 91 -11.27 36.28 1.75
CA PHE A 91 -12.41 36.02 0.85
C PHE A 91 -13.11 34.66 1.14
N LYS A 92 -12.43 33.72 1.78
CA LYS A 92 -12.96 32.43 2.25
C LYS A 92 -13.45 32.49 3.70
N GLY A 93 -13.68 33.69 4.26
CA GLY A 93 -14.05 33.85 5.65
C GLY A 93 -12.93 33.52 6.63
N GLY A 94 -11.68 33.73 6.22
CA GLY A 94 -10.48 33.49 7.02
C GLY A 94 -10.00 32.02 7.02
N ARG A 95 -10.65 31.09 6.33
CA ARG A 95 -10.28 29.67 6.34
C ARG A 95 -8.92 29.42 5.74
N LEU A 96 -8.10 28.66 6.48
CA LEU A 96 -6.82 28.14 6.04
C LEU A 96 -6.96 26.68 5.57
N ASN A 97 -6.00 26.23 4.77
CA ASN A 97 -5.90 24.80 4.51
C ASN A 97 -5.54 24.05 5.80
N PRO A 98 -6.06 22.83 6.02
CA PRO A 98 -5.68 22.01 7.15
C PRO A 98 -4.15 21.85 7.24
N PHE A 99 -3.62 21.88 8.45
CA PHE A 99 -2.18 21.72 8.67
C PHE A 99 -1.90 20.88 9.92
N SER A 100 -0.75 20.20 9.89
CA SER A 100 -0.23 19.47 11.05
C SER A 100 0.82 20.31 11.78
N SER A 101 1.14 19.90 13.00
CA SER A 101 2.20 20.51 13.81
C SER A 101 3.52 20.61 13.03
N GLY A 102 4.13 21.77 13.04
CA GLY A 102 5.39 22.09 12.32
C GLY A 102 5.23 22.56 10.88
N GLN A 103 4.00 22.67 10.35
CA GLN A 103 3.77 23.13 8.99
C GLN A 103 3.58 24.67 8.87
N ILE A 104 3.22 25.29 9.97
CA ILE A 104 3.09 26.77 10.02
C ILE A 104 4.40 27.38 10.53
N ASN A 105 4.96 28.30 9.76
CA ASN A 105 6.20 29.00 10.11
C ASN A 105 5.93 30.14 11.13
N SER A 106 5.21 29.83 12.19
CA SER A 106 4.94 30.73 13.30
C SER A 106 4.54 29.93 14.54
N ILE A 107 5.50 29.77 15.45
CA ILE A 107 5.29 29.03 16.72
C ILE A 107 4.14 29.62 17.54
N PRO A 108 4.02 30.95 17.74
CA PRO A 108 2.88 31.53 18.47
C PRO A 108 1.53 31.21 17.85
N PHE A 109 1.44 31.25 16.50
CA PHE A 109 0.21 30.94 15.80
C PHE A 109 -0.16 29.47 15.96
N GLU A 110 0.80 28.57 15.72
CA GLU A 110 0.59 27.14 15.83
C GLU A 110 0.16 26.74 17.24
N LYS A 111 0.85 27.25 18.26
CA LYS A 111 0.51 26.98 19.66
C LYS A 111 -0.93 27.42 19.98
N ALA A 112 -1.29 28.66 19.63
CA ALA A 112 -2.63 29.18 19.90
C ALA A 112 -3.71 28.40 19.13
N ALA A 113 -3.42 27.94 17.92
CA ALA A 113 -4.35 27.10 17.16
C ALA A 113 -4.59 25.74 17.83
N PHE A 114 -3.52 25.05 18.24
CA PHE A 114 -3.62 23.74 18.87
C PHE A 114 -4.11 23.78 20.33
N ASP A 115 -4.03 24.91 21.01
CA ASP A 115 -4.59 25.12 22.36
C ASP A 115 -6.12 25.20 22.37
N LEU A 116 -6.76 25.48 21.20
CA LEU A 116 -8.21 25.46 21.08
C LEU A 116 -8.74 24.02 21.22
N LYS A 117 -9.85 23.85 21.94
CA LYS A 117 -10.37 22.54 22.32
C LYS A 117 -11.59 22.11 21.51
N ASN A 118 -12.58 23.00 21.40
CA ASN A 118 -13.88 22.68 20.82
C ASN A 118 -14.07 23.34 19.47
N LYS A 119 -14.77 22.68 18.57
CA LYS A 119 -15.20 23.29 17.31
C LYS A 119 -15.99 24.57 17.59
N GLY A 120 -15.58 25.65 16.98
CA GLY A 120 -16.18 26.97 17.17
C GLY A 120 -15.42 27.88 18.13
N ASP A 121 -14.54 27.33 18.99
CA ASP A 121 -13.67 28.13 19.86
C ASP A 121 -12.80 29.08 19.03
N TYR A 122 -12.50 30.23 19.61
CA TYR A 122 -11.55 31.19 19.03
C TYR A 122 -10.55 31.70 20.07
N SER A 123 -9.36 32.04 19.59
CA SER A 123 -8.26 32.51 20.42
C SER A 123 -8.48 33.96 20.86
N LYS A 124 -7.81 34.36 21.95
CA LYS A 124 -7.49 35.76 22.17
C LYS A 124 -6.59 36.28 21.03
N PRO A 125 -6.48 37.61 20.83
CA PRO A 125 -5.52 38.17 19.90
C PRO A 125 -4.11 37.71 20.24
N ILE A 126 -3.39 37.17 19.25
CA ILE A 126 -2.01 36.74 19.37
C ILE A 126 -1.13 37.55 18.41
N GLU A 127 0.08 37.83 18.83
CA GLU A 127 1.05 38.53 18.01
C GLU A 127 2.02 37.58 17.32
N THR A 128 2.26 37.81 16.05
CA THR A 128 3.28 37.11 15.26
C THR A 128 4.18 38.13 14.52
N LYS A 129 5.20 37.64 13.82
CA LYS A 129 6.03 38.53 12.98
C LYS A 129 5.22 39.24 11.88
N TYR A 130 4.09 38.73 11.49
CA TYR A 130 3.23 39.28 10.43
C TYR A 130 2.21 40.29 10.95
N GLY A 131 1.72 40.11 12.16
CA GLY A 131 0.68 40.95 12.74
C GLY A 131 -0.05 40.29 13.88
N TRP A 132 -1.23 40.83 14.16
CA TRP A 132 -2.16 40.34 15.16
C TRP A 132 -3.15 39.39 14.55
N HIS A 133 -3.44 38.27 15.20
CA HIS A 133 -4.36 37.25 14.71
C HIS A 133 -5.40 36.86 15.77
N ILE A 134 -6.63 36.57 15.33
CA ILE A 134 -7.62 35.80 16.06
C ILE A 134 -7.82 34.51 15.26
N ILE A 135 -7.78 33.36 15.91
CA ILE A 135 -7.87 32.03 15.29
C ILE A 135 -9.18 31.38 15.71
N LYS A 136 -9.92 30.79 14.76
CA LYS A 136 -11.15 29.99 15.03
C LYS A 136 -10.92 28.55 14.66
N LEU A 137 -11.30 27.62 15.53
CA LEU A 137 -11.24 26.18 15.29
C LEU A 137 -12.45 25.66 14.53
N TYR A 138 -12.24 24.95 13.44
CA TYR A 138 -13.29 24.24 12.71
C TYR A 138 -13.27 22.74 12.95
N SER A 139 -12.10 22.14 12.98
CA SER A 139 -11.92 20.74 13.36
C SER A 139 -10.49 20.49 13.83
N LYS A 140 -10.35 19.52 14.72
CA LYS A 140 -9.07 19.02 15.20
C LYS A 140 -9.14 17.50 15.17
N ASN A 141 -8.17 16.89 14.50
CA ASN A 141 -8.03 15.46 14.39
C ASN A 141 -6.76 15.05 15.13
N ASP A 142 -6.89 14.24 16.14
CA ASP A 142 -5.76 13.67 16.85
C ASP A 142 -4.92 12.78 15.92
N THR A 143 -3.72 12.43 16.36
CA THR A 143 -2.89 11.46 15.65
C THR A 143 -3.60 10.12 15.61
N LYS A 144 -3.86 9.63 14.40
CA LYS A 144 -4.48 8.31 14.18
C LYS A 144 -3.57 7.21 14.71
N SER A 145 -4.16 6.11 15.18
CA SER A 145 -3.40 4.92 15.58
C SER A 145 -2.67 4.30 14.37
N TYR A 146 -1.68 3.44 14.64
CA TYR A 146 -0.98 2.71 13.58
C TYR A 146 -1.96 1.86 12.74
N ASP A 147 -2.90 1.20 13.38
CA ASP A 147 -3.87 0.32 12.70
C ASP A 147 -4.77 1.11 11.74
N ASP A 148 -5.20 2.32 12.13
CA ASP A 148 -6.01 3.20 11.29
C ASP A 148 -5.30 3.68 10.01
N ILE A 149 -3.97 3.85 10.08
CA ILE A 149 -3.18 4.40 8.96
C ILE A 149 -2.28 3.36 8.27
N LYS A 150 -2.30 2.11 8.71
CA LYS A 150 -1.44 1.03 8.20
C LYS A 150 -1.48 0.91 6.68
N TYR A 151 -2.68 0.87 6.09
CA TYR A 151 -2.84 0.78 4.63
C TYR A 151 -2.33 2.03 3.90
N GLU A 152 -2.57 3.22 4.47
CA GLU A 152 -2.06 4.48 3.92
C GLU A 152 -0.52 4.52 3.96
N LEU A 153 0.05 4.10 5.09
CA LEU A 153 1.50 4.00 5.25
C LEU A 153 2.12 2.98 4.30
N LEU A 154 1.50 1.81 4.11
CA LEU A 154 1.96 0.81 3.14
C LEU A 154 1.95 1.37 1.71
N ASN A 155 0.92 2.10 1.32
CA ASN A 155 0.86 2.72 0.01
C ASN A 155 1.92 3.82 -0.16
N LYS A 156 2.17 4.64 0.87
CA LYS A 156 3.25 5.63 0.88
C LYS A 156 4.62 4.97 0.81
N LEU A 157 4.80 3.86 1.55
CA LEU A 157 6.03 3.08 1.53
C LEU A 157 6.33 2.54 0.14
N LYS A 158 5.35 1.88 -0.50
CA LYS A 158 5.49 1.32 -1.86
C LYS A 158 5.86 2.36 -2.91
N LYS A 159 5.37 3.61 -2.77
CA LYS A 159 5.69 4.73 -3.67
C LYS A 159 6.96 5.48 -3.31
N SER A 160 7.59 5.17 -2.20
CA SER A 160 8.78 5.88 -1.72
C SER A 160 10.06 5.12 -2.08
N SER A 161 11.20 5.84 -2.12
CA SER A 161 12.53 5.23 -2.28
C SER A 161 12.91 4.25 -1.16
N ARG A 162 12.15 4.20 -0.06
CA ARG A 162 12.32 3.19 1.00
C ARG A 162 12.01 1.79 0.52
N PHE A 163 11.06 1.66 -0.41
CA PHE A 163 10.70 0.36 -0.98
C PHE A 163 11.86 -0.27 -1.74
N ASN A 164 12.70 0.56 -2.39
CA ASN A 164 13.88 0.08 -3.10
C ASN A 164 14.85 -0.66 -2.16
N PHE A 165 15.01 -0.21 -0.90
CA PHE A 165 15.87 -0.91 0.07
C PHE A 165 15.32 -2.30 0.43
N ILE A 166 13.99 -2.42 0.54
CA ILE A 166 13.34 -3.71 0.80
C ILE A 166 13.52 -4.62 -0.41
N SER A 167 13.26 -4.12 -1.60
CA SER A 167 13.45 -4.85 -2.85
C SER A 167 14.91 -5.27 -3.04
N ASP A 168 15.84 -4.33 -2.88
CA ASP A 168 17.28 -4.62 -3.02
C ASP A 168 17.74 -5.67 -2.02
N SER A 169 17.29 -5.59 -0.75
CA SER A 169 17.61 -6.59 0.27
C SER A 169 17.04 -7.96 -0.07
N PHE A 170 15.80 -8.01 -0.58
CA PHE A 170 15.16 -9.24 -1.02
C PHE A 170 15.92 -9.86 -2.21
N TYR A 171 16.21 -9.08 -3.25
CA TYR A 171 16.98 -9.57 -4.41
C TYR A 171 18.38 -10.00 -4.03
N TYR A 172 19.05 -9.28 -3.13
CA TYR A 172 20.35 -9.70 -2.60
C TYR A 172 20.25 -11.05 -1.89
N SER A 173 19.19 -11.30 -1.14
CA SER A 173 18.95 -12.60 -0.51
C SER A 173 18.72 -13.72 -1.54
N LEU A 174 18.06 -13.42 -2.67
CA LEU A 174 17.89 -14.38 -3.78
C LEU A 174 19.19 -14.64 -4.52
N LEU A 175 19.99 -13.62 -4.81
CA LEU A 175 21.33 -13.79 -5.39
C LEU A 175 22.17 -14.75 -4.55
N LYS A 176 22.18 -14.54 -3.22
CA LYS A 176 22.90 -15.41 -2.29
C LYS A 176 22.30 -16.82 -2.23
N LYS A 177 20.97 -16.93 -2.20
CA LYS A 177 20.27 -18.22 -2.17
C LYS A 177 20.57 -19.08 -3.40
N TYR A 178 20.60 -18.46 -4.58
CA TYR A 178 20.85 -19.14 -5.84
C TYR A 178 22.32 -19.16 -6.24
N ASN A 179 23.21 -18.61 -5.40
CA ASN A 179 24.65 -18.51 -5.66
C ASN A 179 24.97 -17.84 -7.00
N LEU A 180 24.32 -16.74 -7.30
CA LEU A 180 24.48 -15.99 -8.54
C LEU A 180 25.43 -14.81 -8.35
N ASP A 181 26.20 -14.52 -9.38
CA ASP A 181 27.06 -13.34 -9.49
C ASP A 181 26.89 -12.68 -10.86
N TYR A 182 27.44 -11.47 -11.02
CA TYR A 182 27.40 -10.76 -12.29
C TYR A 182 28.41 -11.35 -13.29
N ASP A 183 27.91 -11.65 -14.50
CA ASP A 183 28.81 -12.02 -15.60
C ASP A 183 29.47 -10.77 -16.21
N ASN A 184 30.71 -10.51 -15.82
CA ASN A 184 31.48 -9.37 -16.31
C ASN A 184 31.77 -9.46 -17.84
N LYS A 185 31.83 -10.67 -18.43
CA LYS A 185 32.02 -10.83 -19.87
C LYS A 185 30.79 -10.43 -20.63
N ALA A 186 29.61 -10.83 -20.15
CA ALA A 186 28.34 -10.39 -20.68
C ALA A 186 28.18 -8.86 -20.58
N LEU A 187 28.48 -8.28 -19.41
CA LEU A 187 28.43 -6.82 -19.24
C LEU A 187 29.32 -6.08 -20.24
N THR A 188 30.56 -6.58 -20.46
CA THR A 188 31.48 -6.00 -21.44
C THR A 188 30.93 -6.10 -22.86
N TYR A 189 30.40 -7.26 -23.24
CA TYR A 189 29.81 -7.47 -24.56
C TYR A 189 28.63 -6.54 -24.81
N PHE A 190 27.65 -6.51 -23.91
CA PHE A 190 26.48 -5.66 -24.07
C PHE A 190 26.79 -4.17 -24.01
N ASN A 191 27.81 -3.76 -23.27
CA ASN A 191 28.31 -2.36 -23.33
C ASN A 191 28.89 -2.01 -24.70
N SER A 192 29.44 -2.97 -25.44
CA SER A 192 30.04 -2.71 -26.76
C SER A 192 29.02 -2.62 -27.89
N ILE A 193 27.84 -3.22 -27.75
CA ILE A 193 26.80 -3.25 -28.80
C ILE A 193 25.69 -2.26 -28.59
N ILE A 194 25.58 -1.64 -27.42
CA ILE A 194 24.56 -0.60 -27.14
C ILE A 194 25.14 0.75 -27.55
N ASP A 195 24.37 1.49 -28.33
CA ASP A 195 24.71 2.83 -28.83
C ASP A 195 23.58 3.87 -28.53
N THR A 196 23.69 5.04 -29.11
CA THR A 196 22.73 6.13 -28.91
C THR A 196 21.34 5.84 -29.43
N SER A 197 21.18 4.91 -30.39
CA SER A 197 19.88 4.52 -30.95
C SER A 197 18.96 3.89 -29.89
N PHE A 198 19.54 3.31 -28.84
CA PHE A 198 18.80 2.79 -27.68
C PHE A 198 17.93 3.88 -27.01
N PHE A 199 18.46 5.09 -26.88
CA PHE A 199 17.75 6.22 -26.27
C PHE A 199 16.77 6.91 -27.22
N GLU A 200 16.77 6.52 -28.49
CA GLU A 200 15.82 6.94 -29.53
C GLU A 200 14.70 5.92 -29.76
N LYS A 201 14.79 4.74 -29.13
CA LYS A 201 13.93 3.57 -29.31
C LYS A 201 14.10 2.89 -30.69
N ASN A 202 15.27 2.98 -31.22
CA ASN A 202 15.59 2.44 -32.57
C ASN A 202 16.67 1.35 -32.52
N TRP A 203 17.24 1.05 -31.34
CA TRP A 203 18.22 -0.02 -31.20
C TRP A 203 17.57 -1.36 -31.51
N LYS A 204 18.26 -2.21 -32.25
CA LYS A 204 17.87 -3.57 -32.62
C LYS A 204 18.91 -4.57 -32.17
N ILE A 205 18.46 -5.78 -31.91
CA ILE A 205 19.34 -6.89 -31.59
C ILE A 205 20.28 -7.14 -32.80
N PRO A 206 21.61 -7.18 -32.61
CA PRO A 206 22.55 -7.48 -33.70
C PRO A 206 22.30 -8.85 -34.30
N GLU A 207 22.40 -8.95 -35.65
CA GLU A 207 22.21 -10.21 -36.38
C GLU A 207 23.28 -11.27 -36.07
N ASP A 208 24.45 -10.87 -35.61
CA ASP A 208 25.58 -11.72 -35.22
C ASP A 208 25.60 -12.10 -33.74
N LEU A 209 24.49 -11.81 -33.01
CA LEU A 209 24.36 -12.23 -31.63
C LEU A 209 24.37 -13.75 -31.51
N ASP A 210 25.22 -14.27 -30.61
CA ASP A 210 25.16 -15.69 -30.22
C ASP A 210 23.96 -15.94 -29.32
N GLU A 211 22.83 -16.26 -29.93
CA GLU A 211 21.51 -16.36 -29.28
C GLU A 211 21.48 -17.46 -28.21
N GLU A 212 22.18 -18.57 -28.41
CA GLU A 212 22.18 -19.72 -27.49
C GLU A 212 23.19 -19.58 -26.37
N LYS A 213 24.07 -18.59 -26.44
CA LYS A 213 25.09 -18.39 -25.42
C LYS A 213 24.44 -18.15 -24.05
N SER A 214 24.80 -19.05 -23.11
CA SER A 214 24.30 -18.97 -21.74
C SER A 214 24.76 -17.69 -21.06
N LEU A 215 23.82 -16.96 -20.44
CA LEU A 215 24.07 -15.78 -19.64
C LEU A 215 24.08 -16.11 -18.14
N VAL A 216 23.06 -16.78 -17.67
CA VAL A 216 22.90 -17.15 -16.26
C VAL A 216 21.96 -18.33 -16.12
N THR A 217 22.22 -19.21 -15.16
CA THR A 217 21.30 -20.30 -14.80
C THR A 217 20.82 -20.10 -13.39
N ILE A 218 19.47 -20.06 -13.22
CA ILE A 218 18.81 -19.91 -11.92
C ILE A 218 18.04 -21.18 -11.63
N ILE A 219 18.50 -21.99 -10.68
CA ILE A 219 17.99 -23.34 -10.41
C ILE A 219 18.12 -24.21 -11.67
N ASN A 220 17.02 -24.41 -12.40
CA ASN A 220 16.93 -25.26 -13.58
C ASN A 220 16.59 -24.46 -14.85
N LYS A 221 16.52 -23.14 -14.79
CA LYS A 221 16.20 -22.28 -15.92
C LYS A 221 17.45 -21.52 -16.34
N THR A 222 17.91 -21.75 -17.55
CA THR A 222 19.04 -21.03 -18.17
C THR A 222 18.47 -19.90 -19.02
N PHE A 223 19.02 -18.71 -18.85
CA PHE A 223 18.75 -17.52 -19.65
C PHE A 223 19.94 -17.28 -20.57
N SER A 224 19.65 -16.95 -21.80
CA SER A 224 20.64 -16.73 -22.86
C SER A 224 21.00 -15.25 -23.07
N TYR A 225 21.94 -14.99 -23.92
CA TYR A 225 22.23 -13.63 -24.41
C TYR A 225 21.05 -13.04 -25.17
N LEU A 226 20.28 -13.86 -25.90
CA LEU A 226 19.06 -13.41 -26.55
C LEU A 226 17.99 -12.95 -25.58
N ASP A 227 17.79 -13.65 -24.46
CA ASP A 227 16.83 -13.25 -23.44
C ASP A 227 17.13 -11.85 -22.89
N PHE A 228 18.38 -11.57 -22.61
CA PHE A 228 18.79 -10.24 -22.14
C PHE A 228 18.75 -9.19 -23.24
N ALA A 229 19.13 -9.52 -24.47
CA ALA A 229 19.03 -8.62 -25.62
C ALA A 229 17.57 -8.23 -25.87
N THR A 230 16.63 -9.19 -25.81
CA THR A 230 15.19 -8.95 -25.91
C THR A 230 14.68 -8.02 -24.82
N TYR A 231 15.09 -8.28 -23.58
CA TYR A 231 14.78 -7.37 -22.46
C TYR A 231 15.32 -5.95 -22.69
N LEU A 232 16.53 -5.82 -23.25
CA LEU A 232 17.09 -4.51 -23.58
C LEU A 232 16.27 -3.82 -24.67
N GLU A 233 15.92 -4.53 -25.75
CA GLU A 233 15.11 -3.99 -26.85
C GLU A 233 13.74 -3.49 -26.35
N GLU A 234 13.06 -4.29 -25.53
CA GLU A 234 11.74 -3.92 -24.96
C GLU A 234 11.85 -2.78 -23.94
N SER A 235 12.94 -2.68 -23.21
CA SER A 235 13.14 -1.68 -22.15
C SER A 235 13.62 -0.32 -22.64
N GLN A 236 13.67 -0.08 -23.95
CA GLN A 236 14.06 1.19 -24.53
C GLN A 236 13.10 2.31 -24.15
N SER A 237 13.62 3.46 -23.81
CA SER A 237 12.82 4.66 -23.49
C SER A 237 13.49 5.90 -24.02
N LYS A 238 12.70 6.85 -24.58
CA LYS A 238 13.21 8.18 -24.92
C LYS A 238 13.63 8.86 -23.62
N ASN A 239 14.92 8.96 -23.42
CA ASN A 239 15.48 9.63 -22.26
C ASN A 239 16.69 10.47 -22.70
N SER A 240 16.77 11.72 -22.23
CA SER A 240 17.88 12.62 -22.49
C SER A 240 19.14 12.29 -21.67
N ASN A 241 19.10 11.26 -20.85
CA ASN A 241 20.24 10.85 -20.04
C ASN A 241 21.26 10.14 -20.93
N LYS A 242 22.46 10.69 -20.99
CA LYS A 242 23.62 10.06 -21.60
C LYS A 242 23.87 8.68 -20.98
N MET A 243 24.35 7.77 -21.79
CA MET A 243 24.85 6.45 -21.36
C MET A 243 25.85 6.65 -20.20
N SER A 244 25.53 6.14 -19.03
CA SER A 244 26.45 6.13 -17.89
C SER A 244 27.26 4.82 -17.93
N ASP A 245 28.45 4.85 -17.35
CA ASP A 245 29.32 3.64 -17.27
C ASP A 245 28.62 2.43 -16.62
N ASP A 246 27.63 2.69 -15.75
CA ASP A 246 26.85 1.67 -15.07
C ASP A 246 25.53 1.29 -15.78
N PHE A 247 25.24 1.88 -16.95
CA PHE A 247 23.92 1.72 -17.60
C PHE A 247 23.54 0.25 -17.85
N ILE A 248 24.42 -0.50 -18.51
CA ILE A 248 24.19 -1.92 -18.81
C ILE A 248 24.15 -2.75 -17.53
N LYS A 249 24.98 -2.43 -16.56
CA LYS A 249 24.97 -3.08 -15.24
C LYS A 249 23.64 -2.90 -14.52
N ASP A 250 23.06 -1.71 -14.57
CA ASP A 250 21.74 -1.41 -13.98
C ASP A 250 20.62 -2.16 -14.73
N LYS A 251 20.70 -2.23 -16.06
CA LYS A 251 19.77 -3.03 -16.88
C LYS A 251 19.89 -4.52 -16.58
N TYR A 252 21.11 -5.04 -16.49
CA TYR A 252 21.38 -6.44 -16.15
C TYR A 252 20.87 -6.77 -14.73
N LYS A 253 21.12 -5.90 -13.75
CA LYS A 253 20.56 -6.04 -12.40
C LYS A 253 19.02 -6.11 -12.44
N SER A 254 18.39 -5.26 -13.23
CA SER A 254 16.92 -5.22 -13.35
C SER A 254 16.38 -6.47 -14.01
N PHE A 255 17.04 -6.97 -15.06
CA PHE A 255 16.73 -8.23 -15.72
C PHE A 255 16.86 -9.41 -14.74
N LEU A 256 18.01 -9.55 -14.07
CA LEU A 256 18.21 -10.62 -13.09
C LEU A 256 17.16 -10.57 -11.97
N ASN A 257 16.82 -9.39 -11.49
CA ASN A 257 15.82 -9.24 -10.44
C ASN A 257 14.43 -9.73 -10.90
N SER A 258 14.02 -9.40 -12.14
CA SER A 258 12.75 -9.89 -12.69
C SER A 258 12.74 -11.40 -12.82
N GLU A 259 13.79 -11.97 -13.39
CA GLU A 259 13.89 -13.41 -13.65
C GLU A 259 14.03 -14.24 -12.36
N MET A 260 14.84 -13.77 -11.41
CA MET A 260 14.93 -14.38 -10.08
C MET A 260 13.57 -14.39 -9.36
N LEU A 261 12.82 -13.30 -9.47
CA LEU A 261 11.48 -13.21 -8.85
C LEU A 261 10.52 -14.22 -9.46
N GLU A 262 10.52 -14.37 -10.80
CA GLU A 262 9.68 -15.36 -11.49
C GLU A 262 10.08 -16.79 -11.13
N VAL A 263 11.37 -17.11 -11.15
CA VAL A 263 11.86 -18.43 -10.72
C VAL A 263 11.52 -18.69 -9.25
N TYR A 264 11.66 -17.69 -8.37
CA TYR A 264 11.28 -17.80 -6.96
C TYR A 264 9.80 -18.09 -6.78
N LYS A 265 8.91 -17.35 -7.47
CA LYS A 265 7.46 -17.57 -7.43
C LYS A 265 7.09 -18.99 -7.89
N ASN A 266 7.65 -19.43 -9.01
CA ASN A 266 7.37 -20.74 -9.57
C ASN A 266 7.89 -21.89 -8.69
N ASN A 267 8.94 -21.63 -7.91
CA ASN A 267 9.50 -22.61 -6.97
C ASN A 267 8.96 -22.51 -5.54
N LEU A 268 8.05 -21.55 -5.28
CA LEU A 268 7.57 -21.24 -3.93
C LEU A 268 6.88 -22.42 -3.28
N GLU A 269 6.17 -23.25 -4.04
CA GLU A 269 5.52 -24.47 -3.55
C GLU A 269 6.53 -25.49 -3.02
N ASN A 270 7.71 -25.55 -3.61
CA ASN A 270 8.79 -26.42 -3.14
C ASN A 270 9.50 -25.85 -1.91
N ASP A 271 9.71 -24.54 -1.88
CA ASP A 271 10.54 -23.85 -0.91
C ASP A 271 9.83 -23.47 0.39
N ASN A 272 8.48 -23.34 0.35
CA ASN A 272 7.70 -22.86 1.48
C ASN A 272 6.58 -23.85 1.85
N ALA A 273 6.76 -24.52 2.99
CA ALA A 273 5.80 -25.53 3.46
C ALA A 273 4.40 -24.96 3.80
N GLU A 274 4.33 -23.73 4.32
CA GLU A 274 3.07 -23.05 4.65
C GLU A 274 2.31 -22.72 3.36
N TYR A 275 2.98 -22.11 2.37
CA TYR A 275 2.38 -21.83 1.07
C TYR A 275 1.90 -23.09 0.37
N ARG A 276 2.69 -24.17 0.39
CA ARG A 276 2.31 -25.49 -0.14
C ARG A 276 1.05 -26.02 0.53
N GLY A 277 0.94 -25.89 1.86
CA GLY A 277 -0.24 -26.30 2.62
C GLY A 277 -1.49 -25.56 2.15
N VAL A 278 -1.45 -24.22 2.13
CA VAL A 278 -2.56 -23.37 1.67
C VAL A 278 -2.94 -23.67 0.21
N LEU A 279 -1.97 -23.82 -0.68
CA LEU A 279 -2.22 -24.11 -2.09
C LEU A 279 -2.85 -25.49 -2.29
N LYS A 280 -2.43 -26.47 -1.50
CA LYS A 280 -3.04 -27.81 -1.49
C LYS A 280 -4.49 -27.76 -1.04
N GLU A 281 -4.79 -27.09 0.08
CA GLU A 281 -6.16 -26.91 0.57
C GLU A 281 -7.05 -26.21 -0.47
N TYR A 282 -6.53 -25.20 -1.13
CA TYR A 282 -7.26 -24.49 -2.19
C TYR A 282 -7.55 -25.39 -3.40
N ARG A 283 -6.56 -26.15 -3.88
CA ARG A 283 -6.74 -27.13 -4.97
C ARG A 283 -7.74 -28.22 -4.60
N GLU A 284 -7.61 -28.79 -3.40
CA GLU A 284 -8.52 -29.81 -2.90
C GLU A 284 -9.95 -29.27 -2.75
N GLY A 285 -10.09 -28.03 -2.25
CA GLY A 285 -11.38 -27.36 -2.16
C GLY A 285 -12.04 -27.13 -3.53
N LEU A 286 -11.29 -26.68 -4.53
CA LEU A 286 -11.80 -26.52 -5.91
C LEU A 286 -12.19 -27.86 -6.54
N LEU A 287 -11.40 -28.91 -6.33
CA LEU A 287 -11.73 -30.26 -6.82
C LEU A 287 -13.01 -30.78 -6.18
N LEU A 288 -13.15 -30.60 -4.86
CA LEU A 288 -14.37 -30.97 -4.15
C LEU A 288 -15.57 -30.17 -4.65
N PHE A 289 -15.42 -28.85 -4.82
CA PHE A 289 -16.48 -27.98 -5.35
C PHE A 289 -16.97 -28.47 -6.74
N ASN A 290 -16.05 -28.69 -7.67
CA ASN A 290 -16.38 -29.19 -9.00
C ASN A 290 -17.07 -30.57 -8.94
N LEU A 291 -16.56 -31.45 -8.08
CA LEU A 291 -17.15 -32.77 -7.91
C LEU A 291 -18.55 -32.70 -7.32
N MET A 292 -18.80 -31.83 -6.35
CA MET A 292 -20.13 -31.57 -5.78
C MET A 292 -21.07 -30.97 -6.83
N GLN A 293 -20.56 -30.06 -7.64
CA GLN A 293 -21.32 -29.47 -8.74
C GLN A 293 -21.77 -30.57 -9.72
N ASP A 294 -20.86 -31.42 -10.17
CA ASP A 294 -21.15 -32.48 -11.14
C ASP A 294 -22.06 -33.57 -10.58
N LYS A 295 -21.88 -33.94 -9.32
CA LYS A 295 -22.59 -35.09 -8.70
C LYS A 295 -23.90 -34.73 -8.01
N ILE A 296 -24.00 -33.50 -7.47
CA ILE A 296 -25.09 -33.10 -6.58
C ILE A 296 -25.87 -31.91 -7.14
N TRP A 297 -25.16 -30.80 -7.44
CA TRP A 297 -25.84 -29.52 -7.67
C TRP A 297 -26.39 -29.33 -9.07
N THR A 298 -25.84 -29.98 -10.08
CA THR A 298 -26.30 -29.87 -11.48
C THR A 298 -27.64 -30.64 -11.69
N TYR A 299 -28.02 -31.50 -10.76
CA TYR A 299 -29.26 -32.32 -10.87
C TYR A 299 -30.56 -31.54 -10.60
N ASN A 300 -30.52 -30.25 -10.33
CA ASN A 300 -31.69 -29.45 -9.96
C ASN A 300 -32.55 -28.99 -11.15
N GLU A 301 -31.94 -28.76 -12.33
CA GLU A 301 -32.65 -28.17 -13.49
C GLU A 301 -32.91 -29.16 -14.64
N SER A 302 -31.97 -30.06 -14.94
CA SER A 302 -32.07 -30.98 -16.08
C SER A 302 -32.81 -32.29 -15.82
N ASP A 303 -33.03 -32.64 -14.54
CA ASP A 303 -33.63 -33.93 -14.17
C ASP A 303 -34.93 -33.76 -13.34
N SER A 304 -35.88 -33.05 -13.93
CA SER A 304 -37.20 -32.80 -13.35
C SER A 304 -37.98 -34.10 -13.03
N LEU A 305 -37.62 -35.23 -13.65
CA LEU A 305 -38.24 -36.52 -13.38
C LEU A 305 -37.80 -37.09 -12.04
N LYS A 306 -36.50 -37.16 -11.76
CA LYS A 306 -36.00 -37.68 -10.48
C LYS A 306 -36.40 -36.81 -9.30
N LEU A 307 -36.44 -35.49 -9.49
CA LEU A 307 -36.92 -34.55 -8.48
C LEU A 307 -38.41 -34.79 -8.16
N LYS A 308 -39.24 -35.04 -9.20
CA LYS A 308 -40.66 -35.38 -9.03
C LYS A 308 -40.86 -36.75 -8.40
N GLU A 309 -40.06 -37.75 -8.75
CA GLU A 309 -40.05 -39.07 -8.10
C GLU A 309 -39.70 -38.94 -6.61
N PHE A 310 -38.68 -38.18 -6.28
CA PHE A 310 -38.28 -37.88 -4.90
C PHE A 310 -39.41 -37.21 -4.12
N TYR A 311 -40.02 -36.14 -4.69
CA TYR A 311 -41.18 -35.50 -4.10
C TYR A 311 -42.34 -36.49 -3.87
N THR A 312 -42.66 -37.34 -4.86
CA THR A 312 -43.76 -38.30 -4.77
C THR A 312 -43.52 -39.29 -3.66
N ALA A 313 -42.27 -39.76 -3.47
CA ALA A 313 -41.90 -40.70 -2.43
C ALA A 313 -41.94 -40.09 -1.02
N ASN A 314 -41.82 -38.76 -0.89
CA ASN A 314 -41.75 -38.03 0.38
C ASN A 314 -42.91 -37.01 0.51
N LYS A 315 -44.00 -37.20 -0.19
CA LYS A 315 -45.09 -36.23 -0.33
C LYS A 315 -45.67 -35.71 0.99
N SER A 316 -45.62 -36.52 2.04
CA SER A 316 -46.13 -36.14 3.37
C SER A 316 -45.30 -35.07 4.08
N GLU A 317 -44.08 -34.74 3.58
CA GLU A 317 -43.19 -33.78 4.18
C GLU A 317 -43.33 -32.38 3.57
N TYR A 318 -44.18 -32.23 2.53
CA TYR A 318 -44.33 -31.01 1.74
C TYR A 318 -45.82 -30.64 1.56
N ASN A 319 -46.09 -29.31 1.44
CA ASN A 319 -47.44 -28.81 1.13
C ASN A 319 -47.78 -29.06 -0.35
N SER A 320 -46.95 -28.53 -1.26
CA SER A 320 -47.08 -28.81 -2.69
C SER A 320 -45.69 -28.75 -3.37
N PHE A 321 -45.62 -29.30 -4.59
CA PHE A 321 -44.35 -29.27 -5.36
C PHE A 321 -43.92 -27.84 -5.71
N GLU A 322 -44.87 -26.97 -6.02
CA GLU A 322 -44.58 -25.58 -6.44
C GLU A 322 -44.25 -24.68 -5.24
N GLU A 323 -45.00 -24.83 -4.13
CA GLU A 323 -44.79 -23.98 -2.94
C GLU A 323 -43.47 -24.32 -2.24
N ASP A 324 -43.15 -25.64 -2.12
CA ASP A 324 -41.97 -26.09 -1.42
C ASP A 324 -40.78 -26.44 -2.34
N ARG A 325 -40.82 -26.02 -3.62
CA ARG A 325 -39.83 -26.41 -4.64
C ARG A 325 -38.38 -26.21 -4.18
N GLY A 326 -38.05 -25.08 -3.54
CA GLY A 326 -36.70 -24.84 -3.01
C GLY A 326 -36.28 -25.83 -1.93
N LYS A 327 -37.21 -26.17 -1.00
CA LYS A 327 -36.98 -27.15 0.05
C LYS A 327 -36.82 -28.55 -0.55
N ILE A 328 -37.66 -28.93 -1.52
CA ILE A 328 -37.59 -30.23 -2.19
C ILE A 328 -36.25 -30.40 -2.92
N ILE A 329 -35.74 -29.36 -3.59
CA ILE A 329 -34.42 -29.37 -4.24
C ILE A 329 -33.33 -29.61 -3.18
N GLY A 330 -33.35 -28.87 -2.08
CA GLY A 330 -32.36 -29.00 -1.00
C GLY A 330 -32.35 -30.40 -0.41
N ASP A 331 -33.54 -30.95 -0.03
CA ASP A 331 -33.68 -32.29 0.55
C ASP A 331 -33.28 -33.38 -0.46
N PHE A 332 -33.55 -33.18 -1.74
CA PHE A 332 -33.11 -34.09 -2.81
C PHE A 332 -31.58 -34.09 -2.96
N GLN A 333 -30.94 -32.92 -2.93
CA GLN A 333 -29.48 -32.79 -2.96
C GLN A 333 -28.85 -33.47 -1.74
N ASP A 334 -29.40 -33.27 -0.56
CA ASP A 334 -28.97 -33.96 0.67
C ASP A 334 -29.11 -35.48 0.57
N ASN A 335 -30.14 -35.94 -0.09
CA ASN A 335 -30.35 -37.39 -0.32
C ASN A 335 -29.32 -37.94 -1.33
N LEU A 336 -29.04 -37.21 -2.41
CA LEU A 336 -27.98 -37.57 -3.36
C LEU A 336 -26.62 -37.64 -2.67
N GLU A 337 -26.27 -36.65 -1.85
CA GLU A 337 -25.01 -36.59 -1.11
C GLU A 337 -24.88 -37.78 -0.15
N ARG A 338 -25.93 -38.04 0.65
CA ARG A 338 -25.96 -39.19 1.58
C ARG A 338 -25.77 -40.53 0.87
N ASN A 339 -26.41 -40.73 -0.27
CA ASN A 339 -26.29 -41.96 -1.06
C ASN A 339 -24.89 -42.10 -1.66
N TRP A 340 -24.35 -41.03 -2.20
CA TRP A 340 -23.01 -41.00 -2.73
C TRP A 340 -21.94 -41.25 -1.66
N ILE A 341 -22.09 -40.67 -0.45
CA ILE A 341 -21.21 -40.98 0.70
C ILE A 341 -21.27 -42.42 1.09
N LYS A 342 -22.46 -43.06 1.02
CA LYS A 342 -22.60 -44.54 1.28
C LYS A 342 -21.83 -45.34 0.25
N GLU A 343 -21.95 -45.00 -1.05
CA GLU A 343 -21.17 -45.64 -2.12
C GLU A 343 -19.65 -45.48 -1.88
N LEU A 344 -19.21 -44.27 -1.54
CA LEU A 344 -17.79 -44.00 -1.25
C LEU A 344 -17.28 -44.86 -0.08
N LYS A 345 -18.09 -45.02 0.97
CA LYS A 345 -17.74 -45.87 2.14
C LYS A 345 -17.68 -47.37 1.81
N THR A 346 -18.38 -47.82 0.78
CA THR A 346 -18.24 -49.20 0.31
C THR A 346 -17.00 -49.40 -0.57
N LYS A 347 -16.60 -48.34 -1.30
CA LYS A 347 -15.48 -48.38 -2.22
C LYS A 347 -14.13 -48.10 -1.53
N TYR A 348 -14.12 -47.26 -0.50
CA TYR A 348 -12.92 -46.82 0.21
C TYR A 348 -13.02 -47.12 1.70
N SER A 349 -11.92 -47.61 2.31
CA SER A 349 -11.84 -47.75 3.76
C SER A 349 -11.69 -46.40 4.44
N VAL A 350 -12.53 -46.14 5.44
CA VAL A 350 -12.48 -44.91 6.25
C VAL A 350 -11.95 -45.24 7.64
N ASN A 351 -10.79 -44.67 7.98
CA ASN A 351 -10.22 -44.82 9.33
C ASN A 351 -10.22 -43.45 10.04
N ILE A 352 -10.95 -43.39 11.15
CA ILE A 352 -11.07 -42.15 11.95
C ILE A 352 -10.11 -42.22 13.14
N ASN A 353 -9.14 -41.30 13.17
CA ASN A 353 -8.24 -41.13 14.30
C ASN A 353 -8.96 -40.45 15.48
N ASN A 354 -9.64 -41.23 16.31
CA ASN A 354 -10.38 -40.73 17.45
C ASN A 354 -9.53 -39.95 18.47
N LYS A 355 -8.21 -40.20 18.54
CA LYS A 355 -7.31 -39.43 19.42
C LYS A 355 -7.13 -38.00 18.93
N SER A 356 -6.99 -37.83 17.62
CA SER A 356 -6.90 -36.50 16.97
C SER A 356 -8.21 -35.73 17.08
N VAL A 357 -9.35 -36.42 16.87
CA VAL A 357 -10.69 -35.80 17.03
C VAL A 357 -10.93 -35.31 18.46
N ARG A 358 -10.54 -36.08 19.47
CA ARG A 358 -10.66 -35.65 20.89
C ARG A 358 -9.75 -34.45 21.19
N ARG A 359 -8.55 -34.40 20.61
CA ARG A 359 -7.62 -33.25 20.77
C ARG A 359 -8.20 -32.00 20.16
N LEU A 360 -8.74 -32.08 18.95
CA LEU A 360 -9.37 -30.95 18.23
C LEU A 360 -10.57 -30.40 19.01
N LYS A 361 -11.45 -31.29 19.54
CA LYS A 361 -12.61 -30.89 20.36
C LYS A 361 -12.16 -30.11 21.61
N LYS A 362 -11.06 -30.51 22.25
CA LYS A 362 -10.52 -29.77 23.42
C LYS A 362 -9.99 -28.39 23.07
N ILE A 363 -9.39 -28.20 21.88
CA ILE A 363 -8.91 -26.92 21.42
C ILE A 363 -10.08 -25.96 21.16
N LEU A 364 -11.10 -26.43 20.42
CA LEU A 364 -12.28 -25.63 20.05
C LEU A 364 -13.23 -25.33 21.24
N GLN A 365 -13.07 -25.98 22.40
CA GLN A 365 -13.82 -25.67 23.61
C GLN A 365 -13.12 -24.66 24.53
N ASN A 366 -11.85 -24.32 24.23
CA ASN A 366 -11.05 -23.39 25.02
C ASN A 366 -10.83 -22.03 24.31
N ASP A 367 -11.38 -21.84 23.10
CA ASP A 367 -11.55 -20.58 22.37
C ASP A 367 -13.01 -20.10 22.52
#